data_934304cfc026b0f18553b0211a108327
#
_entry.id   934304cfc026b0f18553b0211a108327
#
_cell.length_a   1.000
_cell.length_b   1.000
_cell.length_c   1.000
_cell.angle_alpha   90.00
_cell.angle_beta   90.00
_cell.angle_gamma   90.00
#
_symmetry.space_group_name_H-M   'P 1'
#
loop_
_entity.id
_entity.type
_entity.pdbx_description
1 polymer ?
#
loop_
_entity_poly.entity_id
_entity_poly.type
_entity_poly.pdbx_seq_one_letter_code
_entity_poly.pdbx_strand_id
1 'polypeptide(L)'
;TENGKLSISFVSENKDICGDLICEISPVEDSEIAIFDTAQLSRLISVTNGELLLTLEKQHKIFSKLYIQDTSFNVAYSLADSLLVPKRGKINFPEGYDVIMDLTPEIVSSFIKAKSALTDISDVMISTQEDPDRGTVVEFAFGDLNDFSNKIKYIVDENIEIKKDIKLPFNSDSFKSILASNKDLETGKLSLTEDGFMKLEFQSEGISTLYYLIRKEDSNY
;
A
#
# COMPACT_ATOMS: atom_id res chain seq x y z
N THR A 1 10.30 3.84 16.91
CA THR A 1 10.76 5.22 16.67
C THR A 1 12.21 5.36 17.07
N GLU A 2 12.97 6.11 16.33
CA GLU A 2 14.39 6.33 16.58
C GLU A 2 14.79 7.71 16.07
N ASN A 3 15.55 8.46 16.90
CA ASN A 3 16.03 9.81 16.56
C ASN A 3 14.89 10.78 16.14
N GLY A 4 13.74 10.69 16.77
CA GLY A 4 12.58 11.53 16.48
C GLY A 4 11.86 11.19 15.17
N LYS A 5 12.18 10.06 14.52
CA LYS A 5 11.48 9.56 13.33
C LYS A 5 10.63 8.35 13.68
N LEU A 6 9.48 8.23 13.07
CA LEU A 6 8.63 7.03 13.13
C LEU A 6 8.87 6.16 11.89
N SER A 7 9.22 4.90 12.11
CA SER A 7 9.31 3.89 11.05
C SER A 7 8.39 2.72 11.38
N ILE A 8 7.53 2.36 10.45
CA ILE A 8 6.60 1.23 10.57
C ILE A 8 6.89 0.26 9.44
N SER A 9 7.16 -1.00 9.78
CA SER A 9 7.23 -2.09 8.81
C SER A 9 6.07 -3.05 9.04
N PHE A 10 5.45 -3.52 7.97
CA PHE A 10 4.31 -4.42 8.05
C PHE A 10 4.37 -5.52 7.00
N VAL A 11 3.64 -6.60 7.28
CA VAL A 11 3.41 -7.71 6.34
C VAL A 11 1.94 -8.09 6.46
N SER A 12 1.25 -8.27 5.33
CA SER A 12 -0.12 -8.78 5.31
C SER A 12 -0.20 -10.20 5.88
N GLU A 13 -1.37 -10.60 6.35
CA GLU A 13 -1.61 -11.93 6.88
C GLU A 13 -1.25 -13.03 5.86
N ASN A 14 -1.64 -12.82 4.60
CA ASN A 14 -1.35 -13.74 3.49
C ASN A 14 0.08 -13.64 2.96
N LYS A 15 0.88 -12.69 3.45
CA LYS A 15 2.26 -12.42 3.01
C LYS A 15 2.41 -12.01 1.54
N ASP A 16 1.33 -11.59 0.91
CA ASP A 16 1.28 -11.10 -0.47
C ASP A 16 1.61 -9.61 -0.59
N ILE A 17 1.53 -8.88 0.54
CA ILE A 17 1.89 -7.47 0.65
C ILE A 17 2.84 -7.28 1.82
N CYS A 18 3.87 -6.51 1.62
CA CYS A 18 4.66 -5.95 2.70
C CYS A 18 5.03 -4.50 2.39
N GLY A 19 5.42 -3.76 3.40
CA GLY A 19 5.76 -2.36 3.18
C GLY A 19 6.39 -1.69 4.38
N ASP A 20 6.77 -0.45 4.13
CA ASP A 20 7.34 0.44 5.13
C ASP A 20 6.65 1.81 5.03
N LEU A 21 6.44 2.43 6.17
CA LEU A 21 6.05 3.82 6.28
C LEU A 21 7.10 4.53 7.12
N ILE A 22 7.56 5.67 6.65
CA ILE A 22 8.50 6.52 7.36
C ILE A 22 7.85 7.89 7.53
N CYS A 23 7.82 8.38 8.77
CA CYS A 23 7.43 9.75 9.08
C CYS A 23 8.64 10.45 9.71
N GLU A 24 9.02 11.60 9.18
CA GLU A 24 10.18 12.38 9.62
C GLU A 24 10.02 12.94 11.05
N ILE A 25 8.81 12.95 11.57
CA ILE A 25 8.49 13.38 12.93
C ILE A 25 7.81 12.23 13.66
N SER A 26 8.38 11.80 14.78
CA SER A 26 7.73 10.83 15.66
C SER A 26 6.77 11.51 16.62
N PRO A 27 5.50 11.05 16.71
CA PRO A 27 4.55 11.55 17.69
C PRO A 27 4.78 11.03 19.12
N VAL A 28 5.73 10.11 19.30
CA VAL A 28 6.05 9.48 20.59
C VAL A 28 7.57 9.42 20.79
N GLU A 29 7.98 9.21 22.05
CA GLU A 29 9.41 9.03 22.41
C GLU A 29 10.05 7.87 21.65
N ASP A 30 11.39 7.87 21.58
CA ASP A 30 12.15 6.78 20.95
C ASP A 30 11.81 5.44 21.63
N SER A 31 11.31 4.52 20.84
CA SER A 31 10.71 3.27 21.32
C SER A 31 10.56 2.22 20.21
N GLU A 32 10.51 0.96 20.59
CA GLU A 32 10.00 -0.13 19.75
C GLU A 32 8.65 -0.57 20.32
N ILE A 33 7.59 -0.44 19.54
CA ILE A 33 6.24 -0.87 19.91
C ILE A 33 5.70 -1.85 18.88
N ALA A 34 4.87 -2.78 19.33
CA ALA A 34 4.25 -3.78 18.49
C ALA A 34 2.73 -3.63 18.51
N ILE A 35 2.11 -3.58 17.33
CA ILE A 35 0.67 -3.49 17.13
C ILE A 35 0.22 -4.77 16.47
N PHE A 36 -0.61 -5.55 17.17
CA PHE A 36 -1.12 -6.81 16.66
C PHE A 36 -2.38 -6.63 15.80
N ASP A 37 -3.31 -5.77 16.24
CA ASP A 37 -4.57 -5.50 15.53
C ASP A 37 -4.62 -4.04 15.07
N THR A 38 -4.10 -3.80 13.87
CA THR A 38 -4.10 -2.46 13.25
C THR A 38 -5.51 -1.99 12.90
N ALA A 39 -6.44 -2.90 12.58
CA ALA A 39 -7.82 -2.56 12.28
C ALA A 39 -8.55 -2.06 13.54
N GLN A 40 -8.30 -2.67 14.71
CA GLN A 40 -8.83 -2.18 15.97
C GLN A 40 -8.23 -0.81 16.32
N LEU A 41 -6.91 -0.64 16.19
CA LEU A 41 -6.27 0.65 16.44
C LEU A 41 -6.85 1.74 15.54
N SER A 42 -7.02 1.47 14.25
CA SER A 42 -7.63 2.41 13.29
C SER A 42 -9.04 2.83 13.72
N ARG A 43 -9.89 1.86 14.12
CA ARG A 43 -11.24 2.16 14.64
C ARG A 43 -11.21 3.02 15.91
N LEU A 44 -10.26 2.76 16.81
CA LEU A 44 -10.11 3.54 18.04
C LEU A 44 -9.64 4.97 17.73
N ILE A 45 -8.69 5.14 16.81
CA ILE A 45 -8.27 6.49 16.36
C ILE A 45 -9.43 7.23 15.70
N SER A 46 -10.29 6.54 14.95
CA SER A 46 -11.40 7.20 14.23
C SER A 46 -12.48 7.83 15.11
N VAL A 47 -12.52 7.55 16.42
CA VAL A 47 -13.43 8.24 17.35
C VAL A 47 -12.87 9.56 17.87
N THR A 48 -11.59 9.81 17.69
CA THR A 48 -10.92 11.05 18.10
C THR A 48 -10.93 12.08 16.97
N ASN A 49 -10.83 13.36 17.32
CA ASN A 49 -10.88 14.45 16.36
C ASN A 49 -9.85 15.52 16.68
N GLY A 50 -9.37 16.21 15.64
CA GLY A 50 -8.48 17.35 15.79
C GLY A 50 -7.07 16.98 16.20
N GLU A 51 -6.46 17.77 17.07
CA GLU A 51 -5.11 17.57 17.56
C GLU A 51 -5.07 16.44 18.60
N LEU A 52 -4.16 15.49 18.40
CA LEU A 52 -4.04 14.30 19.25
C LEU A 52 -2.77 14.35 20.09
N LEU A 53 -2.91 14.02 21.38
CA LEU A 53 -1.78 13.73 22.25
C LEU A 53 -1.60 12.22 22.34
N LEU A 54 -0.41 11.73 21.95
CA LEU A 54 -0.03 10.33 22.05
C LEU A 54 0.94 10.12 23.20
N THR A 55 0.67 9.14 24.07
CA THR A 55 1.52 8.81 25.22
C THR A 55 1.69 7.30 25.36
N LEU A 56 2.90 6.87 25.65
CA LEU A 56 3.24 5.46 25.87
C LEU A 56 3.36 5.14 27.37
N GLU A 57 2.73 4.07 27.83
CA GLU A 57 2.87 3.53 29.18
C GLU A 57 3.80 2.31 29.18
N LYS A 58 4.74 2.28 30.14
CA LYS A 58 5.64 1.16 30.36
C LYS A 58 5.23 0.36 31.59
N GLN A 59 5.21 -0.96 31.46
CA GLN A 59 5.15 -1.90 32.58
C GLN A 59 6.37 -2.83 32.51
N HIS A 60 7.14 -2.88 33.60
CA HIS A 60 8.35 -3.72 33.67
C HIS A 60 9.35 -3.49 32.49
N LYS A 61 9.54 -2.23 32.08
CA LYS A 61 10.40 -1.79 30.96
C LYS A 61 9.88 -2.12 29.55
N ILE A 62 8.67 -2.69 29.42
CA ILE A 62 8.03 -2.98 28.12
C ILE A 62 6.89 -1.97 27.94
N PHE A 63 6.74 -1.45 26.73
CA PHE A 63 5.59 -0.62 26.40
C PHE A 63 4.32 -1.49 26.36
N SER A 64 3.35 -1.16 27.20
CA SER A 64 2.13 -1.95 27.39
C SER A 64 0.88 -1.29 26.83
N LYS A 65 0.86 0.04 26.77
CA LYS A 65 -0.29 0.79 26.27
C LYS A 65 0.13 2.03 25.49
N LEU A 66 -0.67 2.33 24.48
CA LEU A 66 -0.68 3.61 23.76
C LEU A 66 -1.97 4.34 24.16
N TYR A 67 -1.83 5.51 24.76
CA TYR A 67 -2.94 6.42 25.00
C TYR A 67 -3.03 7.41 23.85
N ILE A 68 -4.25 7.63 23.37
CA ILE A 68 -4.59 8.56 22.32
C ILE A 68 -5.67 9.49 22.88
N GLN A 69 -5.36 10.75 23.02
CA GLN A 69 -6.23 11.69 23.70
C GLN A 69 -6.47 12.94 22.83
N ASP A 70 -7.72 13.36 22.75
CA ASP A 70 -8.13 14.67 22.28
C ASP A 70 -8.86 15.45 23.40
N THR A 71 -9.57 16.52 23.04
CA THR A 71 -10.34 17.32 24.02
C THR A 71 -11.52 16.57 24.66
N SER A 72 -12.01 15.50 24.04
CA SER A 72 -13.25 14.80 24.41
C SER A 72 -13.05 13.33 24.72
N PHE A 73 -12.05 12.70 24.12
CA PHE A 73 -11.81 11.25 24.20
C PHE A 73 -10.43 10.96 24.80
N ASN A 74 -10.39 9.92 25.61
CA ASN A 74 -9.14 9.32 26.08
C ASN A 74 -9.22 7.81 25.78
N VAL A 75 -8.50 7.40 24.77
CA VAL A 75 -8.47 6.01 24.27
C VAL A 75 -7.22 5.33 24.75
N ALA A 76 -7.34 4.12 25.29
CA ALA A 76 -6.22 3.27 25.67
C ALA A 76 -6.19 2.04 24.76
N TYR A 77 -5.09 1.87 24.00
CA TYR A 77 -4.84 0.70 23.18
C TYR A 77 -3.77 -0.17 23.83
N SER A 78 -4.05 -1.48 24.00
CA SER A 78 -3.07 -2.43 24.53
C SER A 78 -2.08 -2.82 23.45
N LEU A 79 -0.80 -2.61 23.72
CA LEU A 79 0.28 -2.99 22.83
C LEU A 79 0.59 -4.49 22.99
N ALA A 80 1.04 -5.11 21.89
CA ALA A 80 1.48 -6.49 21.91
C ALA A 80 2.93 -6.63 22.39
N ASP A 81 3.29 -7.83 22.83
CA ASP A 81 4.70 -8.18 22.96
C ASP A 81 5.34 -8.22 21.56
N SER A 82 6.46 -7.51 21.38
CA SER A 82 7.17 -7.44 20.11
C SER A 82 7.66 -8.80 19.61
N LEU A 83 7.76 -9.80 20.48
CA LEU A 83 8.10 -11.18 20.11
C LEU A 83 6.94 -11.92 19.43
N LEU A 84 5.69 -11.48 19.64
CA LEU A 84 4.50 -12.12 19.09
C LEU A 84 4.08 -11.52 17.74
N VAL A 85 4.58 -10.34 17.38
CA VAL A 85 4.27 -9.71 16.09
C VAL A 85 5.25 -10.18 15.03
N PRO A 86 4.77 -10.76 13.91
CA PRO A 86 5.63 -11.20 12.85
C PRO A 86 6.49 -10.04 12.31
N LYS A 87 7.80 -10.20 12.33
CA LYS A 87 8.72 -9.25 11.69
C LYS A 87 8.88 -9.62 10.23
N ARG A 88 8.95 -8.62 9.38
CA ARG A 88 9.28 -8.83 7.97
C ARG A 88 10.66 -9.49 7.85
N GLY A 89 10.72 -10.62 7.14
CA GLY A 89 12.00 -11.25 6.76
C GLY A 89 12.81 -10.37 5.82
N LYS A 90 14.08 -10.73 5.58
CA LYS A 90 14.88 -10.10 4.53
C LYS A 90 14.23 -10.38 3.18
N ILE A 91 13.92 -9.33 2.43
CA ILE A 91 13.43 -9.42 1.07
C ILE A 91 14.59 -9.04 0.15
N ASN A 92 14.87 -9.87 -0.83
CA ASN A 92 15.79 -9.52 -1.91
C ASN A 92 14.99 -8.71 -2.93
N PHE A 93 15.21 -7.42 -2.95
CA PHE A 93 14.58 -6.53 -3.92
C PHE A 93 15.25 -6.66 -5.28
N PRO A 94 14.50 -6.54 -6.39
CA PRO A 94 15.09 -6.52 -7.71
C PRO A 94 16.03 -5.31 -7.87
N GLU A 95 17.11 -5.49 -8.62
CA GLU A 95 18.08 -4.40 -8.91
C GLU A 95 17.55 -3.41 -9.95
N GLY A 96 16.53 -3.79 -10.72
CA GLY A 96 15.92 -2.96 -11.77
C GLY A 96 14.46 -3.30 -11.99
N TYR A 97 13.77 -2.42 -12.72
CA TYR A 97 12.36 -2.57 -13.08
C TYR A 97 12.20 -2.45 -14.58
N ASP A 98 11.25 -3.21 -15.14
CA ASP A 98 10.97 -3.31 -16.55
C ASP A 98 9.90 -2.31 -17.00
N VAL A 99 8.98 -1.95 -16.11
CA VAL A 99 7.98 -0.90 -16.32
C VAL A 99 7.99 0.04 -15.12
N ILE A 100 8.05 1.33 -15.37
CA ILE A 100 7.98 2.37 -14.34
C ILE A 100 6.95 3.40 -14.82
N MET A 101 6.03 3.81 -13.96
CA MET A 101 5.05 4.85 -14.26
C MET A 101 4.74 5.72 -13.05
N ASP A 102 4.42 6.98 -13.30
CA ASP A 102 3.93 7.87 -12.26
C ASP A 102 2.45 7.58 -11.97
N LEU A 103 2.10 7.59 -10.69
CA LEU A 103 0.72 7.45 -10.20
C LEU A 103 0.15 8.83 -9.90
N THR A 104 -0.39 9.48 -10.91
CA THR A 104 -1.06 10.77 -10.73
C THR A 104 -2.37 10.60 -9.96
N PRO A 105 -2.92 11.66 -9.32
CA PRO A 105 -4.22 11.61 -8.67
C PRO A 105 -5.35 11.14 -9.61
N GLU A 106 -5.24 11.46 -10.91
CA GLU A 106 -6.19 11.00 -11.93
C GLU A 106 -6.12 9.49 -12.13
N ILE A 107 -4.91 8.93 -12.27
CA ILE A 107 -4.68 7.48 -12.42
C ILE A 107 -5.21 6.76 -11.18
N VAL A 108 -4.85 7.23 -9.98
CA VAL A 108 -5.31 6.66 -8.70
C VAL A 108 -6.83 6.67 -8.62
N SER A 109 -7.46 7.81 -8.92
CA SER A 109 -8.93 7.95 -8.89
C SER A 109 -9.61 7.06 -9.91
N SER A 110 -9.07 6.96 -11.12
CA SER A 110 -9.63 6.14 -12.21
C SER A 110 -9.55 4.66 -11.90
N PHE A 111 -8.41 4.19 -11.37
CA PHE A 111 -8.26 2.80 -10.91
C PHE A 111 -9.26 2.46 -9.82
N ILE A 112 -9.38 3.31 -8.77
CA ILE A 112 -10.33 3.11 -7.67
C ILE A 112 -11.77 3.05 -8.17
N LYS A 113 -12.15 3.92 -9.12
CA LYS A 113 -13.49 3.91 -9.74
C LYS A 113 -13.73 2.63 -10.54
N ALA A 114 -12.79 2.23 -11.40
CA ALA A 114 -12.88 1.03 -12.22
C ALA A 114 -13.07 -0.23 -11.35
N LYS A 115 -12.22 -0.42 -10.33
CA LYS A 115 -12.35 -1.54 -9.40
C LYS A 115 -13.66 -1.48 -8.57
N SER A 116 -14.13 -0.29 -8.21
CA SER A 116 -15.36 -0.14 -7.44
C SER A 116 -16.62 -0.47 -8.25
N ALA A 117 -16.56 -0.35 -9.58
CA ALA A 117 -17.66 -0.72 -10.48
C ALA A 117 -17.76 -2.25 -10.69
N LEU A 118 -16.66 -2.99 -10.45
CA LEU A 118 -16.58 -4.44 -10.59
C LEU A 118 -16.17 -5.07 -9.26
N THR A 119 -17.06 -5.06 -8.29
CA THR A 119 -16.79 -5.51 -6.90
C THR A 119 -16.41 -6.97 -6.81
N ASP A 120 -16.97 -7.81 -7.66
CA ASP A 120 -16.81 -9.27 -7.64
C ASP A 120 -15.49 -9.73 -8.32
N ILE A 121 -14.78 -8.82 -8.98
CA ILE A 121 -13.51 -9.12 -9.66
C ILE A 121 -12.36 -8.88 -8.69
N SER A 122 -11.67 -9.94 -8.28
CA SER A 122 -10.55 -9.86 -7.34
C SER A 122 -9.20 -9.56 -7.99
N ASP A 123 -9.14 -9.60 -9.34
CA ASP A 123 -7.89 -9.51 -10.08
C ASP A 123 -7.88 -8.32 -11.03
N VAL A 124 -6.70 -7.78 -11.25
CA VAL A 124 -6.41 -6.84 -12.33
C VAL A 124 -5.23 -7.37 -13.12
N MET A 125 -5.41 -7.45 -14.44
CA MET A 125 -4.31 -7.73 -15.35
C MET A 125 -3.63 -6.42 -15.72
N ILE A 126 -2.33 -6.33 -15.49
CA ILE A 126 -1.50 -5.21 -15.93
C ILE A 126 -0.69 -5.68 -17.11
N SER A 127 -0.82 -5.02 -18.24
CA SER A 127 -0.10 -5.38 -19.46
C SER A 127 0.40 -4.14 -20.21
N THR A 128 1.54 -4.30 -20.89
CA THR A 128 2.01 -3.35 -21.89
C THR A 128 1.40 -3.72 -23.25
N GLN A 129 1.04 -2.72 -24.04
CA GLN A 129 0.45 -2.90 -25.37
C GLN A 129 0.91 -1.79 -26.30
N GLU A 130 0.97 -2.11 -27.60
CA GLU A 130 1.12 -1.11 -28.67
C GLU A 130 -0.25 -0.60 -29.08
N ASP A 131 -0.51 0.67 -28.84
CA ASP A 131 -1.72 1.36 -29.30
C ASP A 131 -1.39 2.14 -30.59
N PRO A 132 -2.18 2.02 -31.66
CA PRO A 132 -1.88 2.67 -32.95
C PRO A 132 -1.80 4.20 -32.89
N ASP A 133 -2.53 4.82 -31.98
CA ASP A 133 -2.66 6.27 -31.88
C ASP A 133 -1.78 6.87 -30.75
N ARG A 134 -1.42 6.05 -29.73
CA ARG A 134 -0.75 6.49 -28.49
C ARG A 134 0.65 5.93 -28.32
N GLY A 135 1.05 4.95 -29.14
CA GLY A 135 2.31 4.22 -28.94
C GLY A 135 2.22 3.18 -27.84
N THR A 136 3.32 2.89 -27.15
CA THR A 136 3.33 1.88 -26.09
C THR A 136 2.63 2.40 -24.84
N VAL A 137 1.64 1.65 -24.35
CA VAL A 137 0.78 2.01 -23.21
C VAL A 137 0.79 0.93 -22.13
N VAL A 138 0.37 1.30 -20.93
CA VAL A 138 0.04 0.35 -19.86
C VAL A 138 -1.47 0.23 -19.75
N GLU A 139 -2.00 -0.99 -19.86
CA GLU A 139 -3.41 -1.30 -19.69
C GLU A 139 -3.66 -1.98 -18.33
N PHE A 140 -4.62 -1.48 -17.58
CA PHE A 140 -5.22 -2.14 -16.42
C PHE A 140 -6.56 -2.75 -16.85
N ALA A 141 -6.64 -4.08 -16.90
CA ALA A 141 -7.84 -4.79 -17.29
C ALA A 141 -8.46 -5.54 -16.11
N PHE A 142 -9.73 -5.26 -15.85
CA PHE A 142 -10.55 -5.90 -14.82
C PHE A 142 -11.58 -6.81 -15.48
N GLY A 143 -11.75 -8.02 -14.96
CA GLY A 143 -12.64 -9.04 -15.52
C GLY A 143 -11.95 -9.95 -16.53
N ASP A 144 -12.53 -11.12 -16.77
CA ASP A 144 -11.99 -12.07 -17.75
C ASP A 144 -12.19 -11.52 -19.17
N LEU A 145 -11.08 -11.35 -19.89
CA LEU A 145 -11.08 -10.81 -21.25
C LEU A 145 -11.68 -11.81 -22.26
N ASN A 146 -11.77 -13.09 -21.92
CA ASN A 146 -12.25 -14.16 -22.76
C ASN A 146 -13.71 -14.57 -22.48
N ASP A 147 -14.31 -14.06 -21.42
CA ASP A 147 -15.67 -14.40 -21.00
C ASP A 147 -16.69 -13.31 -21.41
N PHE A 148 -17.97 -13.65 -21.36
CA PHE A 148 -19.12 -12.74 -21.53
C PHE A 148 -19.37 -11.85 -20.31
N SER A 149 -18.47 -11.85 -19.34
CA SER A 149 -18.55 -11.04 -18.12
C SER A 149 -18.31 -9.55 -18.39
N ASN A 150 -18.77 -8.71 -17.47
CA ASN A 150 -18.47 -7.29 -17.51
C ASN A 150 -16.96 -7.06 -17.33
N LYS A 151 -16.40 -6.16 -18.12
CA LYS A 151 -14.98 -5.84 -18.08
C LYS A 151 -14.74 -4.34 -18.22
N ILE A 152 -13.68 -3.88 -17.61
CA ILE A 152 -13.19 -2.50 -17.71
C ILE A 152 -11.72 -2.56 -18.11
N LYS A 153 -11.35 -1.75 -19.09
CA LYS A 153 -9.97 -1.47 -19.47
C LYS A 153 -9.69 -0.01 -19.22
N TYR A 154 -8.61 0.26 -18.51
CA TYR A 154 -8.11 1.60 -18.27
C TYR A 154 -6.69 1.69 -18.83
N ILE A 155 -6.47 2.63 -19.72
CA ILE A 155 -5.21 2.81 -20.46
C ILE A 155 -4.50 4.03 -19.91
N VAL A 156 -3.20 3.89 -19.68
CA VAL A 156 -2.28 4.97 -19.30
C VAL A 156 -1.21 5.06 -20.37
N ASP A 157 -0.97 6.27 -20.89
CA ASP A 157 -0.07 6.57 -22.01
C ASP A 157 0.93 7.69 -21.68
N GLU A 158 0.88 8.25 -20.46
CA GLU A 158 1.77 9.34 -20.06
C GLU A 158 2.68 8.95 -18.91
N ASN A 159 3.90 9.51 -18.89
CA ASN A 159 4.88 9.31 -17.81
C ASN A 159 5.21 7.83 -17.54
N ILE A 160 5.42 7.07 -18.60
CA ILE A 160 5.72 5.64 -18.56
C ILE A 160 7.10 5.38 -19.17
N GLU A 161 7.90 4.56 -18.49
CA GLU A 161 9.14 3.97 -19.01
C GLU A 161 8.93 2.46 -19.11
N ILE A 162 9.02 1.91 -20.33
CA ILE A 162 8.87 0.48 -20.60
C ILE A 162 10.18 -0.04 -21.20
N LYS A 163 10.77 -1.03 -20.55
CA LYS A 163 11.99 -1.73 -21.03
C LYS A 163 11.67 -3.10 -21.58
N LYS A 164 10.61 -3.74 -21.05
CA LYS A 164 10.12 -5.04 -21.48
C LYS A 164 8.61 -5.10 -21.44
N ASP A 165 8.05 -5.93 -22.32
CA ASP A 165 6.62 -6.23 -22.29
C ASP A 165 6.26 -7.09 -21.09
N ILE A 166 5.15 -6.75 -20.47
CA ILE A 166 4.61 -7.48 -19.32
C ILE A 166 3.14 -7.84 -19.55
N LYS A 167 2.70 -8.93 -18.89
CA LYS A 167 1.29 -9.29 -18.73
C LYS A 167 1.15 -10.04 -17.42
N LEU A 168 0.73 -9.36 -16.38
CA LEU A 168 0.85 -9.82 -14.99
C LEU A 168 -0.45 -9.60 -14.22
N PRO A 169 -1.00 -10.65 -13.57
CA PRO A 169 -2.16 -10.53 -12.70
C PRO A 169 -1.77 -10.11 -11.29
N PHE A 170 -2.51 -9.16 -10.72
CA PHE A 170 -2.37 -8.73 -9.33
C PHE A 170 -3.72 -8.73 -8.61
N ASN A 171 -3.68 -8.81 -7.28
CA ASN A 171 -4.87 -8.66 -6.46
C ASN A 171 -5.37 -7.21 -6.52
N SER A 172 -6.54 -7.00 -7.14
CA SER A 172 -7.11 -5.67 -7.37
C SER A 172 -7.64 -5.01 -6.10
N ASP A 173 -8.09 -5.79 -5.10
CA ASP A 173 -8.56 -5.25 -3.82
C ASP A 173 -7.40 -4.74 -2.98
N SER A 174 -6.31 -5.49 -2.93
CA SER A 174 -5.06 -5.09 -2.28
C SER A 174 -4.49 -3.82 -2.91
N PHE A 175 -4.42 -3.79 -4.24
CA PHE A 175 -3.90 -2.64 -4.96
C PHE A 175 -4.80 -1.41 -4.75
N LYS A 176 -6.13 -1.56 -4.88
CA LYS A 176 -7.09 -0.48 -4.57
C LYS A 176 -6.93 0.06 -3.16
N SER A 177 -6.75 -0.82 -2.17
CA SER A 177 -6.60 -0.43 -0.76
C SER A 177 -5.34 0.42 -0.55
N ILE A 178 -4.23 0.04 -1.18
CA ILE A 178 -2.99 0.82 -1.14
C ILE A 178 -3.19 2.18 -1.79
N LEU A 179 -3.74 2.23 -3.00
CA LEU A 179 -4.01 3.49 -3.69
C LEU A 179 -4.94 4.41 -2.89
N ALA A 180 -6.01 3.86 -2.32
CA ALA A 180 -6.97 4.62 -1.52
C ALA A 180 -6.36 5.20 -0.23
N SER A 181 -5.44 4.45 0.40
CA SER A 181 -4.74 4.90 1.61
C SER A 181 -3.71 6.01 1.34
N ASN A 182 -3.27 6.13 0.09
CA ASN A 182 -2.21 7.08 -0.30
C ASN A 182 -2.71 8.16 -1.30
N LYS A 183 -4.02 8.25 -1.54
CA LYS A 183 -4.61 9.16 -2.55
C LYS A 183 -4.35 10.65 -2.31
N ASP A 184 -4.05 11.02 -1.06
CA ASP A 184 -3.82 12.40 -0.65
C ASP A 184 -2.31 12.75 -0.60
N LEU A 185 -1.42 11.80 -0.95
CA LEU A 185 0.02 12.04 -1.07
C LEU A 185 0.36 12.70 -2.40
N GLU A 186 1.39 13.54 -2.40
CA GLU A 186 1.73 14.43 -3.53
C GLU A 186 2.24 13.68 -4.75
N THR A 187 3.05 12.66 -4.54
CA THR A 187 3.65 11.88 -5.62
C THR A 187 3.46 10.38 -5.39
N GLY A 188 3.21 9.67 -6.47
CA GLY A 188 3.13 8.22 -6.47
C GLY A 188 3.91 7.64 -7.65
N LYS A 189 4.53 6.48 -7.46
CA LYS A 189 5.24 5.74 -8.50
C LYS A 189 4.94 4.25 -8.40
N LEU A 190 4.69 3.64 -9.53
CA LEU A 190 4.57 2.20 -9.70
C LEU A 190 5.76 1.69 -10.50
N SER A 191 6.36 0.60 -10.03
CA SER A 191 7.47 -0.06 -10.71
C SER A 191 7.22 -1.57 -10.74
N LEU A 192 7.40 -2.21 -11.91
CA LEU A 192 7.12 -3.63 -12.15
C LEU A 192 8.32 -4.33 -12.75
N THR A 193 8.53 -5.58 -12.36
CA THR A 193 9.44 -6.50 -13.06
C THR A 193 8.64 -7.51 -13.88
N GLU A 194 9.24 -8.07 -14.92
CA GLU A 194 8.66 -9.17 -15.73
C GLU A 194 8.32 -10.41 -14.89
N ASP A 195 9.06 -10.65 -13.78
CA ASP A 195 8.81 -11.76 -12.85
C ASP A 195 7.57 -11.55 -11.96
N GLY A 196 6.95 -10.36 -12.02
CA GLY A 196 5.73 -10.05 -11.28
C GLY A 196 5.95 -9.49 -9.88
N PHE A 197 7.04 -8.78 -9.67
CA PHE A 197 7.26 -8.01 -8.46
C PHE A 197 6.83 -6.56 -8.71
N MET A 198 5.91 -6.06 -7.89
CA MET A 198 5.42 -4.69 -7.93
C MET A 198 5.94 -3.91 -6.74
N LYS A 199 6.44 -2.71 -6.98
CA LYS A 199 6.77 -1.71 -5.98
C LYS A 199 5.90 -0.47 -6.18
N LEU A 200 5.28 0.00 -5.11
CA LEU A 200 4.52 1.24 -5.05
C LEU A 200 5.18 2.17 -4.05
N GLU A 201 5.52 3.37 -4.49
CA GLU A 201 6.14 4.41 -3.68
C GLU A 201 5.24 5.62 -3.67
N PHE A 202 4.99 6.19 -2.49
CA PHE A 202 4.27 7.45 -2.36
C PHE A 202 5.02 8.36 -1.40
N GLN A 203 5.00 9.64 -1.70
CA GLN A 203 5.70 10.65 -0.92
C GLN A 203 4.88 11.94 -0.81
N SER A 204 4.92 12.52 0.37
CA SER A 204 4.48 13.87 0.66
C SER A 204 5.43 14.50 1.67
N GLU A 205 5.23 15.77 2.04
CA GLU A 205 6.08 16.45 3.00
C GLU A 205 6.18 15.67 4.33
N GLY A 206 7.39 15.17 4.63
CA GLY A 206 7.69 14.45 5.87
C GLY A 206 7.15 13.02 5.99
N ILE A 207 6.45 12.49 4.96
CA ILE A 207 5.91 11.13 4.95
C ILE A 207 6.31 10.43 3.66
N SER A 208 6.81 9.20 3.80
CA SER A 208 7.02 8.30 2.67
C SER A 208 6.45 6.91 2.98
N THR A 209 5.80 6.31 1.98
CA THR A 209 5.28 4.95 2.08
C THR A 209 5.79 4.12 0.92
N LEU A 210 6.06 2.86 1.21
CA LEU A 210 6.62 1.90 0.28
C LEU A 210 5.89 0.58 0.44
N TYR A 211 5.31 0.08 -0.64
CA TYR A 211 4.60 -1.19 -0.67
C TYR A 211 5.21 -2.10 -1.72
N TYR A 212 5.21 -3.39 -1.41
CA TYR A 212 5.61 -4.43 -2.33
C TYR A 212 4.49 -5.47 -2.43
N LEU A 213 4.15 -5.81 -3.66
CA LEU A 213 3.18 -6.84 -4.00
C LEU A 213 3.83 -7.86 -4.93
N ILE A 214 3.39 -9.11 -4.82
CA ILE A 214 3.78 -10.19 -5.73
C ILE A 214 2.58 -10.50 -6.62
N ARG A 215 2.85 -10.83 -7.89
CA ARG A 215 1.81 -11.29 -8.81
C ARG A 215 1.06 -12.48 -8.21
N LYS A 216 -0.20 -12.62 -8.54
CA LYS A 216 -0.94 -13.85 -8.24
C LYS A 216 -0.34 -14.99 -9.06
N GLU A 217 -0.10 -16.14 -8.41
CA GLU A 217 0.18 -17.38 -9.12
C GLU A 217 -1.06 -17.75 -9.93
N ASP A 218 -0.87 -18.24 -11.14
CA ASP A 218 -1.88 -18.45 -12.18
C ASP A 218 -3.26 -18.88 -11.66
N SER A 219 -4.18 -17.95 -11.61
CA SER A 219 -5.58 -18.24 -11.87
C SER A 219 -5.67 -18.41 -13.39
N ASN A 220 -6.16 -19.54 -13.88
CA ASN A 220 -6.31 -19.88 -15.29
C ASN A 220 -6.97 -18.72 -16.08
N TYR A 221 -6.14 -17.91 -16.73
CA TYR A 221 -6.59 -16.95 -17.75
C TYR A 221 -6.35 -17.53 -19.16
#